data_b093eee44737faf29455443afeea44d5
#
_entry.id   b093eee44737faf29455443afeea44d5
#
_cell.length_a   1.000
_cell.length_b   1.000
_cell.length_c   1.000
_cell.angle_alpha   90.00
_cell.angle_beta   90.00
_cell.angle_gamma   90.00
#
_symmetry.space_group_name_H-M   'P 1'
#
loop_
_entity.id
_entity.type
_entity.pdbx_description
1 polymer ?
#
loop_
_entity_poly.entity_id
_entity_poly.type
_entity_poly.pdbx_seq_one_letter_code
_entity_poly.pdbx_strand_id
1 'polypeptide(L)'
;MLVYMDDIGVITVKDLQRRYGGPGRGGFDAVRGVTFSVRRGELFALLGTNGAGKTSTMEVLEGLALPAQGAVRVLGRDPYRERAVVRRQTGVMLQEGGFPPDLTVAETGRMWAGTLSAPRPVAEALDLVDLGHRAGVAVRSLSGGERRRLDLAVAILGRPEVLFLDEPTTGLDPQSRRRTWLLIRELLASGTTIVLTTHYLEEAEELADRLAIMHQGRIVRTGTPAEVAASQSARISFELPGNWREPVPDITGARVSVTGRGVLLQTQDLQGTLSALLGWANARGLALTALDARSTSLEEAFHAVASGSELASLNDTPAEVAA
;
A
#
# COMPACT_ATOMS: atom_id res chain seq x y z
N MET A 1 -37.85 -5.07 5.33
CA MET A 1 -36.77 -4.36 4.62
C MET A 1 -35.50 -4.49 5.46
N LEU A 2 -34.84 -5.65 5.36
CA LEU A 2 -33.56 -5.94 6.01
C LEU A 2 -32.49 -5.36 5.08
N VAL A 3 -32.01 -4.16 5.41
CA VAL A 3 -30.83 -3.57 4.76
C VAL A 3 -29.63 -4.38 5.26
N TYR A 4 -28.89 -4.94 4.34
CA TYR A 4 -27.64 -5.66 4.52
C TYR A 4 -26.71 -4.91 5.48
N MET A 5 -26.54 -5.46 6.71
CA MET A 5 -25.60 -4.96 7.71
C MET A 5 -24.16 -5.45 7.48
N ASP A 6 -23.90 -6.15 6.37
CA ASP A 6 -22.58 -6.79 6.09
C ASP A 6 -21.57 -5.90 5.36
N ASP A 7 -21.88 -4.65 5.04
CA ASP A 7 -20.99 -3.76 4.28
C ASP A 7 -20.45 -2.57 5.09
N ILE A 8 -20.59 -2.59 6.42
CA ILE A 8 -19.96 -1.60 7.28
C ILE A 8 -18.53 -2.08 7.55
N GLY A 9 -17.55 -1.51 6.82
CA GLY A 9 -16.13 -1.80 7.03
C GLY A 9 -15.74 -1.68 8.50
N VAL A 10 -14.84 -2.55 8.95
CA VAL A 10 -14.27 -2.52 10.31
C VAL A 10 -13.52 -1.21 10.56
N ILE A 11 -12.99 -0.60 9.48
CA ILE A 11 -12.46 0.75 9.46
C ILE A 11 -13.22 1.54 8.40
N THR A 12 -13.68 2.74 8.75
CA THR A 12 -14.28 3.67 7.80
C THR A 12 -13.64 5.04 7.93
N VAL A 13 -13.24 5.60 6.80
CA VAL A 13 -12.64 6.92 6.68
C VAL A 13 -13.48 7.73 5.70
N LYS A 14 -13.96 8.90 6.11
CA LYS A 14 -14.80 9.78 5.29
C LYS A 14 -14.22 11.18 5.30
N ASP A 15 -13.83 11.66 4.14
CA ASP A 15 -13.31 13.01 3.88
C ASP A 15 -12.23 13.44 4.88
N LEU A 16 -11.32 12.51 5.21
CA LEU A 16 -10.26 12.75 6.18
C LEU A 16 -9.32 13.84 5.69
N GLN A 17 -9.16 14.88 6.50
CA GLN A 17 -8.14 15.91 6.31
C GLN A 17 -7.22 15.99 7.53
N ARG A 18 -5.93 16.15 7.29
CA ARG A 18 -4.92 16.30 8.33
C ARG A 18 -3.99 17.46 7.99
N ARG A 19 -3.88 18.42 8.90
CA ARG A 19 -3.06 19.61 8.76
C ARG A 19 -2.05 19.69 9.89
N TYR A 20 -0.82 20.03 9.57
CA TYR A 20 0.23 20.38 10.51
C TYR A 20 0.42 21.89 10.55
N GLY A 21 0.76 22.44 11.72
CA GLY A 21 0.89 23.88 11.94
C GLY A 21 -0.44 24.58 12.26
N GLY A 22 -0.36 25.83 12.76
CA GLY A 22 -1.52 26.64 13.12
C GLY A 22 -2.26 27.25 11.91
N PRO A 23 -3.45 27.83 12.12
CA PRO A 23 -4.14 28.63 11.10
C PRO A 23 -3.32 29.88 10.82
N GLY A 24 -2.66 29.93 9.64
CA GLY A 24 -1.83 31.06 9.22
C GLY A 24 -0.81 30.68 8.14
N ARG A 25 0.09 31.59 7.80
CA ARG A 25 1.17 31.37 6.84
C ARG A 25 2.14 30.32 7.43
N GLY A 26 2.17 29.10 6.86
CA GLY A 26 3.09 28.02 7.23
C GLY A 26 2.45 26.68 7.58
N GLY A 27 1.12 26.55 7.57
CA GLY A 27 0.44 25.24 7.75
C GLY A 27 0.53 24.36 6.48
N PHE A 28 0.74 23.05 6.67
CA PHE A 28 0.82 22.07 5.60
C PHE A 28 -0.32 21.05 5.70
N ASP A 29 -1.07 20.87 4.60
CA ASP A 29 -2.13 19.87 4.49
C ASP A 29 -1.55 18.54 4.01
N ALA A 30 -1.29 17.64 4.96
CA ALA A 30 -0.70 16.33 4.71
C ALA A 30 -1.72 15.34 4.14
N VAL A 31 -3.01 15.46 4.52
CA VAL A 31 -4.12 14.64 3.99
C VAL A 31 -5.24 15.58 3.57
N ARG A 32 -5.81 15.35 2.38
CA ARG A 32 -6.68 16.29 1.68
C ARG A 32 -7.97 15.63 1.19
N GLY A 33 -8.82 15.17 2.12
CA GLY A 33 -10.12 14.58 1.78
C GLY A 33 -10.03 13.11 1.35
N VAL A 34 -9.39 12.28 2.17
CA VAL A 34 -9.24 10.84 1.92
C VAL A 34 -10.48 10.09 2.38
N THR A 35 -11.02 9.22 1.52
CA THR A 35 -12.18 8.37 1.82
C THR A 35 -11.90 6.94 1.39
N PHE A 36 -12.02 5.98 2.32
CA PHE A 36 -11.94 4.55 2.06
C PHE A 36 -12.57 3.74 3.21
N SER A 37 -12.75 2.44 2.99
CA SER A 37 -13.15 1.49 4.02
C SER A 37 -12.31 0.23 3.95
N VAL A 38 -12.13 -0.43 5.11
CA VAL A 38 -11.44 -1.72 5.25
C VAL A 38 -12.42 -2.73 5.80
N ARG A 39 -12.52 -3.89 5.15
CA ARG A 39 -13.40 -4.99 5.55
C ARG A 39 -12.77 -5.79 6.68
N ARG A 40 -13.57 -6.55 7.42
CA ARG A 40 -13.06 -7.46 8.45
C ARG A 40 -12.25 -8.59 7.80
N GLY A 41 -11.07 -8.90 8.36
CA GLY A 41 -10.18 -9.94 7.84
C GLY A 41 -9.51 -9.58 6.49
N GLU A 42 -9.51 -8.30 6.10
CA GLU A 42 -8.87 -7.79 4.88
C GLU A 42 -7.50 -7.21 5.22
N LEU A 43 -6.53 -7.38 4.34
CA LEU A 43 -5.32 -6.59 4.31
C LEU A 43 -5.49 -5.45 3.29
N PHE A 44 -5.53 -4.23 3.81
CA PHE A 44 -5.64 -3.02 3.02
C PHE A 44 -4.31 -2.26 3.04
N ALA A 45 -3.72 -2.03 1.87
CA ALA A 45 -2.45 -1.32 1.74
C ALA A 45 -2.64 0.14 1.31
N LEU A 46 -2.01 1.07 2.03
CA LEU A 46 -1.81 2.45 1.60
C LEU A 46 -0.44 2.56 0.94
N LEU A 47 -0.41 2.62 -0.39
CA LEU A 47 0.78 2.72 -1.21
C LEU A 47 1.03 4.19 -1.59
N GLY A 48 2.26 4.64 -1.59
CA GLY A 48 2.59 6.01 -2.00
C GLY A 48 4.06 6.36 -1.77
N THR A 49 4.54 7.38 -2.45
CA THR A 49 5.89 7.93 -2.23
C THR A 49 6.03 8.56 -0.84
N ASN A 50 7.26 8.85 -0.44
CA ASN A 50 7.50 9.58 0.81
C ASN A 50 6.82 10.96 0.72
N GLY A 51 6.16 11.37 1.82
CA GLY A 51 5.39 12.60 1.85
C GLY A 51 3.98 12.52 1.23
N ALA A 52 3.53 11.36 0.73
CA ALA A 52 2.19 11.21 0.16
C ALA A 52 1.04 11.34 1.19
N GLY A 53 1.33 11.29 2.50
CA GLY A 53 0.33 11.40 3.57
C GLY A 53 -0.02 10.07 4.25
N LYS A 54 0.70 8.98 3.95
CA LYS A 54 0.45 7.63 4.52
C LYS A 54 0.51 7.63 6.04
N THR A 55 1.65 7.97 6.62
CA THR A 55 1.87 8.03 8.08
C THR A 55 0.89 9.00 8.75
N SER A 56 0.62 10.17 8.15
CA SER A 56 -0.37 11.11 8.67
C SER A 56 -1.79 10.56 8.70
N THR A 57 -2.14 9.69 7.74
CA THR A 57 -3.40 8.95 7.73
C THR A 57 -3.40 7.89 8.83
N MET A 58 -2.32 7.11 8.96
CA MET A 58 -2.16 6.09 9.99
C MET A 58 -2.28 6.67 11.40
N GLU A 59 -1.61 7.78 11.71
CA GLU A 59 -1.70 8.47 13.02
C GLU A 59 -3.15 8.74 13.43
N VAL A 60 -4.03 9.10 12.48
CA VAL A 60 -5.44 9.35 12.77
C VAL A 60 -6.20 8.04 12.98
N LEU A 61 -5.92 6.98 12.19
CA LEU A 61 -6.53 5.65 12.37
C LEU A 61 -6.16 5.03 13.72
N GLU A 62 -4.93 5.21 14.16
CA GLU A 62 -4.37 4.72 15.42
C GLU A 62 -4.87 5.53 16.64
N GLY A 63 -5.56 6.63 16.40
CA GLY A 63 -6.01 7.53 17.45
C GLY A 63 -4.86 8.28 18.14
N LEU A 64 -3.75 8.50 17.44
CA LEU A 64 -2.61 9.30 17.88
C LEU A 64 -2.81 10.79 17.56
N ALA A 65 -3.61 11.07 16.51
CA ALA A 65 -3.87 12.43 16.07
C ALA A 65 -5.38 12.64 15.79
N LEU A 66 -5.82 13.90 15.96
CA LEU A 66 -7.16 14.32 15.54
C LEU A 66 -7.17 14.67 14.05
N PRO A 67 -8.23 14.33 13.32
CA PRO A 67 -8.45 14.86 11.98
C PRO A 67 -8.69 16.39 12.07
N ALA A 68 -8.25 17.14 11.05
CA ALA A 68 -8.61 18.54 10.88
C ALA A 68 -10.08 18.68 10.41
N GLN A 69 -10.50 17.76 9.53
CA GLN A 69 -11.87 17.59 9.06
C GLN A 69 -12.12 16.11 8.74
N GLY A 70 -13.40 15.76 8.52
CA GLY A 70 -13.84 14.42 8.21
C GLY A 70 -14.07 13.55 9.44
N ALA A 71 -14.28 12.26 9.21
CA ALA A 71 -14.58 11.30 10.27
C ALA A 71 -13.85 9.98 10.06
N VAL A 72 -13.38 9.39 11.15
CA VAL A 72 -12.75 8.07 11.19
C VAL A 72 -13.46 7.19 12.21
N ARG A 73 -13.69 5.93 11.86
CA ARG A 73 -14.18 4.90 12.77
C ARG A 73 -13.30 3.67 12.65
N VAL A 74 -12.91 3.11 13.76
CA VAL A 74 -12.21 1.84 13.90
C VAL A 74 -13.02 0.97 14.85
N LEU A 75 -13.44 -0.22 14.40
CA LEU A 75 -14.36 -1.08 15.15
C LEU A 75 -15.66 -0.34 15.54
N GLY A 76 -16.15 0.54 14.64
CA GLY A 76 -17.34 1.36 14.85
C GLY A 76 -17.16 2.57 15.79
N ARG A 77 -15.96 2.79 16.35
CA ARG A 77 -15.65 3.82 17.36
C ARG A 77 -14.73 4.90 16.83
N ASP A 78 -14.77 6.06 17.47
CA ASP A 78 -13.79 7.13 17.22
C ASP A 78 -12.45 6.75 17.88
N PRO A 79 -11.37 6.52 17.10
CA PRO A 79 -10.13 5.97 17.66
C PRO A 79 -9.40 6.95 18.60
N TYR A 80 -9.62 8.26 18.46
CA TYR A 80 -9.02 9.25 19.34
C TYR A 80 -9.85 9.46 20.61
N ARG A 81 -11.16 9.66 20.47
CA ARG A 81 -12.04 9.97 21.61
C ARG A 81 -12.33 8.76 22.49
N GLU A 82 -12.42 7.58 21.87
CA GLU A 82 -12.70 6.30 22.53
C GLU A 82 -11.45 5.41 22.62
N ARG A 83 -10.27 6.01 22.61
CA ARG A 83 -8.97 5.32 22.56
C ARG A 83 -8.79 4.21 23.60
N ALA A 84 -9.36 4.38 24.81
CA ALA A 84 -9.24 3.37 25.87
C ALA A 84 -9.93 2.03 25.50
N VAL A 85 -10.93 2.08 24.64
CA VAL A 85 -11.63 0.88 24.14
C VAL A 85 -10.93 0.35 22.87
N VAL A 86 -10.66 1.23 21.89
CA VAL A 86 -10.08 0.87 20.61
C VAL A 86 -8.68 0.24 20.77
N ARG A 87 -7.81 0.83 21.61
CA ARG A 87 -6.44 0.33 21.83
C ARG A 87 -6.36 -1.08 22.40
N ARG A 88 -7.40 -1.56 23.09
CA ARG A 88 -7.42 -2.94 23.60
C ARG A 88 -7.59 -3.97 22.49
N GLN A 89 -8.10 -3.56 21.34
CA GLN A 89 -8.43 -4.41 20.20
C GLN A 89 -7.52 -4.13 19.00
N THR A 90 -6.59 -3.18 19.15
CA THR A 90 -5.68 -2.79 18.07
C THR A 90 -4.24 -3.02 18.46
N GLY A 91 -3.44 -3.45 17.48
CA GLY A 91 -1.98 -3.47 17.54
C GLY A 91 -1.43 -2.39 16.62
N VAL A 92 -0.32 -1.78 17.02
CA VAL A 92 0.31 -0.69 16.25
C VAL A 92 1.79 -0.95 16.17
N MET A 93 2.32 -0.93 14.96
CA MET A 93 3.74 -0.93 14.66
C MET A 93 4.08 0.41 13.99
N LEU A 94 4.70 1.30 14.73
CA LEU A 94 5.09 2.63 14.26
C LEU A 94 6.31 2.58 13.33
N GLN A 95 6.49 3.61 12.54
CA GLN A 95 7.64 3.75 11.66
C GLN A 95 8.97 3.74 12.45
N GLU A 96 9.01 4.42 13.58
CA GLU A 96 10.13 4.37 14.53
C GLU A 96 9.62 3.96 15.91
N GLY A 97 10.00 2.78 16.36
CA GLY A 97 9.71 2.28 17.72
C GLY A 97 10.71 2.83 18.73
N GLY A 98 10.22 3.37 19.83
CA GLY A 98 11.02 3.91 20.93
C GLY A 98 11.12 2.92 22.08
N PHE A 99 12.02 1.94 22.03
CA PHE A 99 12.26 1.03 23.15
C PHE A 99 13.36 1.51 24.08
N PRO A 100 13.24 1.30 25.41
CA PRO A 100 14.34 1.53 26.33
C PRO A 100 15.57 0.72 25.93
N PRO A 101 16.72 1.36 25.63
CA PRO A 101 17.87 0.69 25.04
C PRO A 101 18.56 -0.35 25.95
N ASP A 102 18.39 -0.18 27.26
CA ASP A 102 19.04 -1.01 28.26
C ASP A 102 18.24 -2.26 28.66
N LEU A 103 16.95 -2.31 28.33
CA LEU A 103 16.14 -3.51 28.53
C LEU A 103 16.54 -4.57 27.53
N THR A 104 16.45 -5.83 27.95
CA THR A 104 16.54 -6.98 27.04
C THR A 104 15.25 -7.09 26.19
N VAL A 105 15.33 -7.84 25.10
CA VAL A 105 14.18 -8.14 24.24
C VAL A 105 13.02 -8.72 25.05
N ALA A 106 13.29 -9.70 25.94
CA ALA A 106 12.27 -10.30 26.77
C ALA A 106 11.70 -9.33 27.83
N GLU A 107 12.53 -8.47 28.43
CA GLU A 107 12.07 -7.46 29.37
C GLU A 107 11.21 -6.40 28.70
N THR A 108 11.58 -5.97 27.50
CA THR A 108 10.77 -5.09 26.67
C THR A 108 9.41 -5.74 26.38
N GLY A 109 9.39 -6.99 25.95
CA GLY A 109 8.13 -7.72 25.72
C GLY A 109 7.27 -7.81 27.00
N ARG A 110 7.87 -8.11 28.17
CA ARG A 110 7.14 -8.17 29.45
C ARG A 110 6.61 -6.79 29.87
N MET A 111 7.36 -5.74 29.67
CA MET A 111 6.93 -4.36 29.95
C MET A 111 5.65 -4.01 29.17
N TRP A 112 5.62 -4.30 27.87
CA TRP A 112 4.45 -4.06 27.03
C TRP A 112 3.30 -5.02 27.36
N ALA A 113 3.57 -6.31 27.59
CA ALA A 113 2.55 -7.27 28.02
C ALA A 113 1.82 -6.82 29.30
N GLY A 114 2.54 -6.18 30.23
CA GLY A 114 1.97 -5.60 31.46
C GLY A 114 0.94 -4.50 31.24
N THR A 115 0.87 -3.90 30.05
CA THR A 115 -0.13 -2.89 29.68
C THR A 115 -1.40 -3.49 29.08
N LEU A 116 -1.40 -4.80 28.78
CA LEU A 116 -2.46 -5.49 28.08
C LEU A 116 -3.28 -6.35 29.04
N SER A 117 -4.58 -6.52 28.76
CA SER A 117 -5.50 -7.29 29.64
C SER A 117 -5.31 -8.82 29.50
N ALA A 118 -4.99 -9.30 28.29
CA ALA A 118 -4.83 -10.73 27.99
C ALA A 118 -3.75 -10.93 26.89
N PRO A 119 -2.48 -10.59 27.19
CA PRO A 119 -1.41 -10.74 26.21
C PRO A 119 -1.13 -12.22 25.93
N ARG A 120 -0.65 -12.51 24.71
CA ARG A 120 0.00 -13.80 24.47
C ARG A 120 1.29 -13.92 25.28
N PRO A 121 1.79 -15.13 25.57
CA PRO A 121 3.11 -15.30 26.19
C PRO A 121 4.18 -14.57 25.37
N VAL A 122 5.06 -13.83 26.05
CA VAL A 122 6.12 -13.04 25.39
C VAL A 122 7.04 -13.94 24.56
N ALA A 123 7.36 -15.15 25.06
CA ALA A 123 8.17 -16.10 24.30
C ALA A 123 7.51 -16.47 22.97
N GLU A 124 6.19 -16.76 22.97
CA GLU A 124 5.42 -17.03 21.74
C GLU A 124 5.50 -15.87 20.75
N ALA A 125 5.32 -14.63 21.24
CA ALA A 125 5.41 -13.45 20.37
C ALA A 125 6.81 -13.27 19.76
N LEU A 126 7.85 -13.55 20.53
CA LEU A 126 9.24 -13.46 20.06
C LEU A 126 9.59 -14.58 19.06
N ASP A 127 9.05 -15.78 19.27
CA ASP A 127 9.28 -16.92 18.37
C ASP A 127 8.60 -16.69 17.01
N LEU A 128 7.37 -16.11 17.00
CA LEU A 128 6.66 -15.73 15.77
C LEU A 128 7.48 -14.79 14.86
N VAL A 129 8.30 -13.91 15.46
CA VAL A 129 9.14 -12.97 14.71
C VAL A 129 10.60 -13.41 14.61
N ASP A 130 10.92 -14.67 14.96
CA ASP A 130 12.29 -15.23 14.95
C ASP A 130 13.28 -14.40 15.82
N LEU A 131 12.82 -14.01 17.02
CA LEU A 131 13.62 -13.29 18.02
C LEU A 131 13.78 -14.04 19.35
N GLY A 132 13.23 -15.25 19.50
CA GLY A 132 13.33 -16.04 20.72
C GLY A 132 14.78 -16.25 21.15
N HIS A 133 15.69 -16.53 20.20
CA HIS A 133 17.13 -16.71 20.44
C HIS A 133 17.86 -15.44 20.92
N ARG A 134 17.22 -14.26 20.78
CA ARG A 134 17.74 -12.94 21.22
C ARG A 134 17.09 -12.43 22.51
N ALA A 135 16.24 -13.22 23.15
CA ALA A 135 15.43 -12.81 24.32
C ALA A 135 16.26 -12.14 25.45
N GLY A 136 17.50 -12.59 25.70
CA GLY A 136 18.40 -12.04 26.70
C GLY A 136 19.28 -10.87 26.21
N VAL A 137 19.17 -10.43 24.95
CA VAL A 137 20.03 -9.39 24.39
C VAL A 137 19.41 -8.02 24.63
N ALA A 138 20.21 -7.03 25.03
CA ALA A 138 19.78 -5.66 25.21
C ALA A 138 19.34 -5.00 23.86
N VAL A 139 18.26 -4.23 23.88
CA VAL A 139 17.70 -3.59 22.66
C VAL A 139 18.74 -2.74 21.92
N ARG A 140 19.62 -2.06 22.64
CA ARG A 140 20.71 -1.27 22.02
C ARG A 140 21.63 -2.10 21.12
N SER A 141 21.76 -3.40 21.40
CA SER A 141 22.63 -4.35 20.68
C SER A 141 21.93 -5.06 19.51
N LEU A 142 20.67 -4.74 19.25
CA LEU A 142 19.92 -5.27 18.12
C LEU A 142 20.30 -4.54 16.83
N SER A 143 20.38 -5.28 15.73
CA SER A 143 20.39 -4.70 14.39
C SER A 143 19.08 -3.97 14.10
N GLY A 144 19.05 -3.13 13.06
CA GLY A 144 17.82 -2.45 12.64
C GLY A 144 16.68 -3.44 12.31
N GLY A 145 17.01 -4.54 11.63
CA GLY A 145 16.05 -5.60 11.31
C GLY A 145 15.54 -6.36 12.53
N GLU A 146 16.41 -6.67 13.51
CA GLU A 146 15.98 -7.29 14.76
C GLU A 146 15.08 -6.34 15.58
N ARG A 147 15.39 -5.04 15.58
CA ARG A 147 14.57 -4.04 16.24
C ARG A 147 13.19 -3.94 15.58
N ARG A 148 13.15 -3.96 14.25
CA ARG A 148 11.89 -3.95 13.50
C ARG A 148 11.03 -5.18 13.77
N ARG A 149 11.64 -6.36 13.93
CA ARG A 149 10.94 -7.57 14.34
C ARG A 149 10.42 -7.50 15.79
N LEU A 150 11.16 -6.83 16.68
CA LEU A 150 10.69 -6.57 18.05
C LEU A 150 9.47 -5.64 18.05
N ASP A 151 9.43 -4.60 17.21
CA ASP A 151 8.27 -3.74 17.04
C ASP A 151 7.02 -4.56 16.65
N LEU A 152 7.18 -5.46 15.68
CA LEU A 152 6.10 -6.33 15.25
C LEU A 152 5.66 -7.30 16.36
N ALA A 153 6.61 -7.90 17.11
CA ALA A 153 6.31 -8.77 18.25
C ALA A 153 5.43 -8.04 19.28
N VAL A 154 5.79 -6.80 19.60
CA VAL A 154 5.04 -5.97 20.54
C VAL A 154 3.64 -5.64 20.00
N ALA A 155 3.52 -5.31 18.72
CA ALA A 155 2.24 -4.99 18.10
C ALA A 155 1.23 -6.16 18.15
N ILE A 156 1.75 -7.42 18.07
CA ILE A 156 0.89 -8.62 18.08
C ILE A 156 0.68 -9.23 19.48
N LEU A 157 1.31 -8.70 20.52
CA LEU A 157 1.17 -9.23 21.90
C LEU A 157 -0.28 -9.30 22.37
N GLY A 158 -1.09 -8.31 22.02
CA GLY A 158 -2.50 -8.19 22.44
C GLY A 158 -3.48 -9.06 21.66
N ARG A 159 -3.05 -9.85 20.69
CA ARG A 159 -3.91 -10.57 19.75
C ARG A 159 -4.97 -9.64 19.14
N PRO A 160 -4.53 -8.58 18.44
CA PRO A 160 -5.43 -7.51 18.00
C PRO A 160 -6.43 -8.00 16.95
N GLU A 161 -7.65 -7.42 16.96
CA GLU A 161 -8.61 -7.57 15.85
C GLU A 161 -8.21 -6.73 14.64
N VAL A 162 -7.55 -5.59 14.89
CA VAL A 162 -7.02 -4.69 13.85
C VAL A 162 -5.54 -4.42 14.13
N LEU A 163 -4.70 -4.63 13.13
CA LEU A 163 -3.26 -4.40 13.19
C LEU A 163 -2.87 -3.29 12.20
N PHE A 164 -2.23 -2.25 12.70
CA PHE A 164 -1.67 -1.16 11.92
C PHE A 164 -0.17 -1.36 11.78
N LEU A 165 0.34 -1.38 10.54
CA LEU A 165 1.73 -1.62 10.21
C LEU A 165 2.26 -0.46 9.35
N ASP A 166 3.05 0.44 9.95
CA ASP A 166 3.65 1.54 9.19
C ASP A 166 5.04 1.12 8.68
N GLU A 167 5.14 0.84 7.38
CA GLU A 167 6.33 0.41 6.66
C GLU A 167 7.06 -0.80 7.32
N PRO A 168 6.40 -1.94 7.55
CA PRO A 168 6.90 -3.02 8.43
C PRO A 168 8.21 -3.67 7.97
N THR A 169 8.52 -3.62 6.69
CA THR A 169 9.70 -4.30 6.12
C THR A 169 10.83 -3.36 5.72
N THR A 170 10.69 -2.06 5.99
CA THR A 170 11.75 -1.08 5.70
C THR A 170 13.02 -1.41 6.47
N GLY A 171 14.14 -1.49 5.75
CA GLY A 171 15.46 -1.81 6.33
C GLY A 171 15.70 -3.30 6.62
N LEU A 172 14.75 -4.19 6.27
CA LEU A 172 14.97 -5.63 6.36
C LEU A 172 15.72 -6.17 5.13
N ASP A 173 16.57 -7.18 5.37
CA ASP A 173 17.12 -7.99 4.29
C ASP A 173 16.03 -8.82 3.59
N PRO A 174 16.26 -9.33 2.37
CA PRO A 174 15.22 -10.05 1.61
C PRO A 174 14.64 -11.28 2.32
N GLN A 175 15.46 -12.00 3.11
CA GLN A 175 15.00 -13.17 3.84
C GLN A 175 14.11 -12.78 5.02
N SER A 176 14.52 -11.78 5.78
CA SER A 176 13.73 -11.24 6.90
C SER A 176 12.41 -10.63 6.41
N ARG A 177 12.41 -9.95 5.25
CA ARG A 177 11.20 -9.43 4.62
C ARG A 177 10.20 -10.54 4.28
N ARG A 178 10.65 -11.61 3.63
CA ARG A 178 9.80 -12.77 3.31
C ARG A 178 9.21 -13.44 4.55
N ARG A 179 9.98 -13.58 5.63
CA ARG A 179 9.48 -14.12 6.91
C ARG A 179 8.40 -13.22 7.51
N THR A 180 8.60 -11.89 7.46
CA THR A 180 7.60 -10.92 7.92
C THR A 180 6.31 -11.05 7.11
N TRP A 181 6.38 -11.18 5.78
CA TRP A 181 5.21 -11.39 4.93
C TRP A 181 4.46 -12.69 5.28
N LEU A 182 5.17 -13.78 5.51
CA LEU A 182 4.55 -15.05 5.93
C LEU A 182 3.80 -14.88 7.26
N LEU A 183 4.39 -14.21 8.24
CA LEU A 183 3.72 -13.92 9.52
C LEU A 183 2.47 -13.02 9.32
N ILE A 184 2.57 -11.99 8.49
CA ILE A 184 1.42 -11.13 8.18
C ILE A 184 0.29 -11.95 7.56
N ARG A 185 0.58 -12.87 6.65
CA ARG A 185 -0.40 -13.79 6.06
C ARG A 185 -1.02 -14.73 7.08
N GLU A 186 -0.24 -15.26 8.02
CA GLU A 186 -0.75 -16.10 9.11
C GLU A 186 -1.70 -15.31 10.03
N LEU A 187 -1.36 -14.07 10.36
CA LEU A 187 -2.23 -13.19 11.15
C LEU A 187 -3.54 -12.89 10.40
N LEU A 188 -3.46 -12.60 9.10
CA LEU A 188 -4.63 -12.39 8.25
C LEU A 188 -5.51 -13.66 8.20
N ALA A 189 -4.91 -14.82 7.97
CA ALA A 189 -5.60 -16.11 7.94
C ALA A 189 -6.27 -16.46 9.30
N SER A 190 -5.74 -15.94 10.41
CA SER A 190 -6.35 -16.07 11.74
C SER A 190 -7.50 -15.10 11.99
N GLY A 191 -7.85 -14.24 11.01
CA GLY A 191 -8.96 -13.30 11.06
C GLY A 191 -8.60 -11.88 11.50
N THR A 192 -7.31 -11.57 11.68
CA THR A 192 -6.84 -10.20 11.97
C THR A 192 -7.07 -9.32 10.75
N THR A 193 -7.65 -8.14 10.92
CA THR A 193 -7.73 -7.11 9.88
C THR A 193 -6.45 -6.30 9.90
N ILE A 194 -5.84 -6.02 8.73
CA ILE A 194 -4.53 -5.37 8.67
C ILE A 194 -4.60 -4.13 7.78
N VAL A 195 -4.09 -3.01 8.29
CA VAL A 195 -3.79 -1.83 7.48
C VAL A 195 -2.28 -1.66 7.42
N LEU A 196 -1.77 -1.62 6.21
CA LEU A 196 -0.34 -1.57 5.93
C LEU A 196 -0.03 -0.29 5.15
N THR A 197 1.00 0.46 5.55
CA THR A 197 1.60 1.45 4.65
C THR A 197 2.87 0.90 4.06
N THR A 198 3.12 1.21 2.81
CA THR A 198 4.37 0.84 2.15
C THR A 198 4.69 1.77 0.98
N HIS A 199 5.95 1.81 0.62
CA HIS A 199 6.43 2.34 -0.65
C HIS A 199 7.02 1.23 -1.54
N TYR A 200 7.00 -0.03 -1.07
CA TYR A 200 7.43 -1.20 -1.82
C TYR A 200 6.23 -1.82 -2.55
N LEU A 201 6.29 -1.80 -3.87
CA LEU A 201 5.24 -2.34 -4.73
C LEU A 201 5.06 -3.85 -4.55
N GLU A 202 6.19 -4.60 -4.49
CA GLU A 202 6.19 -6.04 -4.24
C GLU A 202 5.42 -6.42 -2.96
N GLU A 203 5.53 -5.61 -1.90
CA GLU A 203 4.81 -5.85 -0.64
C GLU A 203 3.30 -5.69 -0.81
N ALA A 204 2.87 -4.65 -1.55
CA ALA A 204 1.47 -4.44 -1.83
C ALA A 204 0.90 -5.52 -2.77
N GLU A 205 1.66 -5.95 -3.80
CA GLU A 205 1.25 -7.01 -4.71
C GLU A 205 1.14 -8.36 -4.01
N GLU A 206 2.08 -8.66 -3.11
CA GLU A 206 2.16 -9.93 -2.42
C GLU A 206 1.12 -10.07 -1.31
N LEU A 207 0.80 -8.99 -0.58
CA LEU A 207 0.03 -9.06 0.65
C LEU A 207 -1.37 -8.49 0.56
N ALA A 208 -1.61 -7.46 -0.27
CA ALA A 208 -2.85 -6.71 -0.20
C ALA A 208 -4.02 -7.40 -0.90
N ASP A 209 -5.15 -7.52 -0.21
CA ASP A 209 -6.44 -7.84 -0.86
C ASP A 209 -6.93 -6.65 -1.67
N ARG A 210 -6.79 -5.44 -1.10
CA ARG A 210 -7.05 -4.16 -1.75
C ARG A 210 -6.02 -3.13 -1.34
N LEU A 211 -5.77 -2.18 -2.22
CA LEU A 211 -4.87 -1.08 -1.96
C LEU A 211 -5.46 0.27 -2.39
N ALA A 212 -4.90 1.33 -1.83
CA ALA A 212 -5.11 2.69 -2.31
C ALA A 212 -3.75 3.34 -2.58
N ILE A 213 -3.59 3.94 -3.77
CA ILE A 213 -2.42 4.74 -4.11
C ILE A 213 -2.67 6.17 -3.66
N MET A 214 -1.81 6.63 -2.74
CA MET A 214 -1.81 8.00 -2.25
C MET A 214 -0.77 8.86 -2.95
N HIS A 215 -1.17 10.05 -3.38
CA HIS A 215 -0.30 11.06 -3.94
C HIS A 215 -0.71 12.45 -3.43
N GLN A 216 0.24 13.22 -2.92
CA GLN A 216 0.03 14.59 -2.41
C GLN A 216 -1.18 14.74 -1.48
N GLY A 217 -1.35 13.79 -0.55
CA GLY A 217 -2.43 13.80 0.45
C GLY A 217 -3.79 13.34 -0.05
N ARG A 218 -3.91 12.80 -1.26
CA ARG A 218 -5.16 12.29 -1.85
C ARG A 218 -5.02 10.83 -2.24
N ILE A 219 -6.13 10.09 -2.22
CA ILE A 219 -6.20 8.79 -2.89
C ILE A 219 -6.50 9.05 -4.37
N VAL A 220 -5.63 8.53 -5.24
CA VAL A 220 -5.76 8.66 -6.70
C VAL A 220 -6.37 7.39 -7.30
N ARG A 221 -6.04 6.23 -6.75
CA ARG A 221 -6.54 4.92 -7.21
C ARG A 221 -6.85 4.03 -6.02
N THR A 222 -7.89 3.19 -6.16
CA THR A 222 -8.25 2.16 -5.18
C THR A 222 -8.78 0.94 -5.91
N GLY A 223 -8.41 -0.25 -5.45
CA GLY A 223 -8.87 -1.53 -6.00
C GLY A 223 -8.02 -2.68 -5.48
N THR A 224 -8.23 -3.88 -6.01
CA THR A 224 -7.28 -4.98 -5.88
C THR A 224 -5.99 -4.64 -6.62
N PRO A 225 -4.84 -5.24 -6.30
CA PRO A 225 -3.60 -5.04 -7.06
C PRO A 225 -3.80 -5.25 -8.57
N ALA A 226 -4.56 -6.28 -8.95
CA ALA A 226 -4.85 -6.59 -10.35
C ALA A 226 -5.72 -5.51 -11.03
N GLU A 227 -6.77 -5.01 -10.35
CA GLU A 227 -7.63 -3.93 -10.88
C GLU A 227 -6.84 -2.63 -11.07
N VAL A 228 -5.99 -2.28 -10.11
CA VAL A 228 -5.15 -1.08 -10.20
C VAL A 228 -4.12 -1.22 -11.31
N ALA A 229 -3.47 -2.37 -11.47
CA ALA A 229 -2.59 -2.66 -12.58
C ALA A 229 -3.34 -2.57 -13.93
N ALA A 230 -4.50 -3.21 -14.06
CA ALA A 230 -5.30 -3.22 -15.29
C ALA A 230 -5.85 -1.85 -15.70
N SER A 231 -5.82 -0.85 -14.80
CA SER A 231 -6.21 0.52 -15.13
C SER A 231 -5.26 1.21 -16.11
N GLN A 232 -4.07 0.68 -16.30
CA GLN A 232 -3.10 1.15 -17.28
C GLN A 232 -3.21 0.36 -18.59
N SER A 233 -2.70 0.94 -19.68
CA SER A 233 -2.61 0.23 -20.96
C SER A 233 -1.34 -0.62 -21.02
N ALA A 234 -1.46 -1.86 -21.47
CA ALA A 234 -0.31 -2.68 -21.81
C ALA A 234 0.53 -2.00 -22.88
N ARG A 235 1.83 -2.28 -22.92
CA ARG A 235 2.78 -1.64 -23.81
C ARG A 235 3.51 -2.68 -24.65
N ILE A 236 3.60 -2.41 -25.95
CA ILE A 236 4.46 -3.15 -26.88
C ILE A 236 5.41 -2.12 -27.50
N SER A 237 6.69 -2.29 -27.31
CA SER A 237 7.71 -1.44 -27.93
C SER A 237 8.63 -2.25 -28.81
N PHE A 238 9.07 -1.69 -29.93
CA PHE A 238 10.03 -2.29 -30.84
C PHE A 238 10.70 -1.22 -31.69
N GLU A 239 11.77 -1.60 -32.39
CA GLU A 239 12.44 -0.74 -33.35
C GLU A 239 12.24 -1.28 -34.76
N LEU A 240 11.97 -0.36 -35.70
CA LEU A 240 11.93 -0.61 -37.14
C LEU A 240 13.34 -0.57 -37.73
N PRO A 241 13.63 -1.37 -38.78
CA PRO A 241 14.88 -1.27 -39.52
C PRO A 241 15.10 0.14 -40.07
N GLY A 242 16.35 0.58 -40.14
CA GLY A 242 16.70 1.95 -40.56
C GLY A 242 16.29 2.33 -42.00
N ASN A 243 16.05 1.33 -42.84
CA ASN A 243 15.57 1.46 -44.23
C ASN A 243 14.04 1.37 -44.36
N TRP A 244 13.32 1.14 -43.26
CA TRP A 244 11.86 1.02 -43.29
C TRP A 244 11.20 2.38 -43.57
N ARG A 245 10.21 2.38 -44.50
CA ARG A 245 9.51 3.62 -44.94
C ARG A 245 8.00 3.52 -44.91
N GLU A 246 7.44 2.29 -44.73
CA GLU A 246 5.99 2.13 -44.64
C GLU A 246 5.45 2.53 -43.28
N PRO A 247 4.19 2.99 -43.18
CA PRO A 247 3.59 3.27 -41.89
C PRO A 247 3.39 1.97 -41.09
N VAL A 248 3.49 2.09 -39.77
CA VAL A 248 3.08 1.03 -38.83
C VAL A 248 1.56 0.84 -38.99
N PRO A 249 1.03 -0.38 -38.99
CA PRO A 249 -0.38 -0.62 -39.18
C PRO A 249 -1.18 0.01 -38.03
N ASP A 250 -2.36 0.50 -38.38
CA ASP A 250 -3.35 0.83 -37.38
C ASP A 250 -3.97 -0.46 -36.85
N ILE A 251 -3.66 -0.79 -35.60
CA ILE A 251 -4.17 -1.99 -34.93
C ILE A 251 -5.38 -1.56 -34.08
N THR A 252 -6.53 -2.13 -34.37
CA THR A 252 -7.77 -1.82 -33.66
C THR A 252 -7.60 -1.98 -32.15
N GLY A 253 -7.94 -0.95 -31.39
CA GLY A 253 -7.81 -0.96 -29.92
C GLY A 253 -6.43 -0.63 -29.38
N ALA A 254 -5.46 -0.29 -30.25
CA ALA A 254 -4.13 0.14 -29.85
C ALA A 254 -3.86 1.60 -30.26
N ARG A 255 -3.25 2.38 -29.36
CA ARG A 255 -2.71 3.71 -29.70
C ARG A 255 -1.24 3.53 -30.10
N VAL A 256 -0.92 3.93 -31.33
CA VAL A 256 0.44 3.84 -31.89
C VAL A 256 1.14 5.18 -31.77
N SER A 257 2.36 5.18 -31.29
CA SER A 257 3.26 6.34 -31.23
C SER A 257 4.60 5.96 -31.86
N VAL A 258 5.09 6.78 -32.80
CA VAL A 258 6.36 6.54 -33.50
C VAL A 258 7.32 7.69 -33.20
N THR A 259 8.52 7.36 -32.69
CA THR A 259 9.58 8.34 -32.40
C THR A 259 10.89 7.85 -33.03
N GLY A 260 11.28 8.44 -34.14
CA GLY A 260 12.42 7.97 -34.93
C GLY A 260 12.21 6.56 -35.44
N ARG A 261 13.02 5.60 -34.96
CA ARG A 261 12.87 4.16 -35.27
C ARG A 261 12.05 3.41 -34.24
N GLY A 262 11.87 3.99 -33.07
CA GLY A 262 11.13 3.38 -31.98
C GLY A 262 9.62 3.51 -32.19
N VAL A 263 8.91 2.41 -31.99
CA VAL A 263 7.45 2.34 -32.03
C VAL A 263 6.95 1.87 -30.66
N LEU A 264 5.95 2.55 -30.15
CA LEU A 264 5.24 2.21 -28.93
C LEU A 264 3.75 2.03 -29.24
N LEU A 265 3.22 0.86 -28.90
CA LEU A 265 1.78 0.61 -28.89
C LEU A 265 1.29 0.52 -27.45
N GLN A 266 0.16 1.18 -27.18
CA GLN A 266 -0.55 1.11 -25.92
C GLN A 266 -1.92 0.46 -26.18
N THR A 267 -2.27 -0.60 -25.44
CA THR A 267 -3.48 -1.40 -25.69
C THR A 267 -4.06 -1.95 -24.40
N GLN A 268 -5.37 -2.21 -24.42
CA GLN A 268 -6.05 -2.98 -23.35
C GLN A 268 -6.07 -4.49 -23.66
N ASP A 269 -5.77 -4.89 -24.91
CA ASP A 269 -5.65 -6.30 -25.34
C ASP A 269 -4.23 -6.58 -25.83
N LEU A 270 -3.35 -6.94 -24.89
CA LEU A 270 -1.95 -7.24 -25.19
C LEU A 270 -1.83 -8.39 -26.18
N GLN A 271 -2.57 -9.50 -25.96
CA GLN A 271 -2.46 -10.69 -26.76
C GLN A 271 -2.93 -10.46 -28.20
N GLY A 272 -4.11 -9.87 -28.38
CA GLY A 272 -4.66 -9.57 -29.70
C GLY A 272 -3.79 -8.59 -30.47
N THR A 273 -3.35 -7.51 -29.80
CA THR A 273 -2.48 -6.49 -30.41
C THR A 273 -1.12 -7.08 -30.82
N LEU A 274 -0.49 -7.88 -29.95
CA LEU A 274 0.78 -8.53 -30.25
C LEU A 274 0.65 -9.54 -31.40
N SER A 275 -0.43 -10.33 -31.42
CA SER A 275 -0.71 -11.27 -32.51
C SER A 275 -0.89 -10.56 -33.87
N ALA A 276 -1.64 -9.46 -33.88
CA ALA A 276 -1.82 -8.64 -35.08
C ALA A 276 -0.51 -8.01 -35.56
N LEU A 277 0.29 -7.48 -34.64
CA LEU A 277 1.62 -6.90 -34.93
C LEU A 277 2.56 -7.94 -35.54
N LEU A 278 2.66 -9.13 -34.92
CA LEU A 278 3.53 -10.20 -35.42
C LEU A 278 3.05 -10.75 -36.79
N GLY A 279 1.74 -10.86 -36.99
CA GLY A 279 1.16 -11.23 -38.30
C GLY A 279 1.50 -10.22 -39.38
N TRP A 280 1.40 -8.94 -39.09
CA TRP A 280 1.80 -7.86 -39.99
C TRP A 280 3.29 -7.91 -40.34
N ALA A 281 4.15 -8.08 -39.31
CA ALA A 281 5.60 -8.17 -39.52
C ALA A 281 5.99 -9.39 -40.39
N ASN A 282 5.43 -10.57 -40.09
CA ASN A 282 5.67 -11.80 -40.82
C ASN A 282 5.24 -11.70 -42.31
N ALA A 283 4.08 -11.11 -42.58
CA ALA A 283 3.58 -10.92 -43.94
C ALA A 283 4.52 -10.03 -44.80
N ARG A 284 5.40 -9.23 -44.16
CA ARG A 284 6.37 -8.34 -44.83
C ARG A 284 7.80 -8.81 -44.72
N GLY A 285 8.04 -9.99 -44.14
CA GLY A 285 9.39 -10.50 -43.89
C GLY A 285 10.20 -9.57 -42.94
N LEU A 286 9.52 -8.80 -42.08
CA LEU A 286 10.11 -7.80 -41.19
C LEU A 286 10.51 -8.44 -39.88
N ALA A 287 11.78 -8.32 -39.49
CA ALA A 287 12.24 -8.67 -38.17
C ALA A 287 12.12 -7.42 -37.25
N LEU A 288 11.27 -7.49 -36.23
CA LEU A 288 11.18 -6.44 -35.22
C LEU A 288 12.35 -6.58 -34.25
N THR A 289 13.15 -5.52 -34.11
CA THR A 289 14.28 -5.51 -33.17
C THR A 289 13.88 -4.87 -31.87
N ALA A 290 14.54 -5.26 -30.77
CA ALA A 290 14.22 -4.78 -29.41
C ALA A 290 12.72 -4.91 -29.05
N LEU A 291 12.05 -5.98 -29.53
CA LEU A 291 10.66 -6.23 -29.23
C LEU A 291 10.51 -6.54 -27.74
N ASP A 292 9.75 -5.70 -27.05
CA ASP A 292 9.38 -5.86 -25.65
C ASP A 292 7.86 -5.68 -25.52
N ALA A 293 7.20 -6.66 -24.91
CA ALA A 293 5.76 -6.67 -24.71
C ALA A 293 5.47 -6.91 -23.23
N ARG A 294 4.92 -5.90 -22.57
CA ARG A 294 4.63 -5.93 -21.13
C ARG A 294 3.15 -5.79 -20.88
N SER A 295 2.64 -6.68 -20.04
CA SER A 295 1.33 -6.47 -19.40
C SER A 295 1.42 -5.28 -18.46
N THR A 296 0.27 -4.69 -18.16
CA THR A 296 0.15 -3.68 -17.12
C THR A 296 0.65 -4.20 -15.78
N SER A 297 1.39 -3.40 -15.06
CA SER A 297 1.89 -3.72 -13.71
C SER A 297 1.46 -2.65 -12.71
N LEU A 298 1.42 -3.03 -11.44
CA LEU A 298 1.20 -2.07 -10.36
C LEU A 298 2.28 -0.98 -10.36
N GLU A 299 3.51 -1.34 -10.77
CA GLU A 299 4.63 -0.41 -10.91
C GLU A 299 4.35 0.69 -11.93
N GLU A 300 3.81 0.34 -13.09
CA GLU A 300 3.43 1.33 -14.11
C GLU A 300 2.30 2.24 -13.64
N ALA A 301 1.28 1.67 -12.98
CA ALA A 301 0.19 2.44 -12.39
C ALA A 301 0.70 3.41 -11.32
N PHE A 302 1.60 2.96 -10.46
CA PHE A 302 2.22 3.79 -9.44
C PHE A 302 3.07 4.91 -10.02
N HIS A 303 3.90 4.62 -11.04
CA HIS A 303 4.72 5.62 -11.71
C HIS A 303 3.89 6.66 -12.47
N ALA A 304 2.79 6.26 -13.10
CA ALA A 304 1.88 7.19 -13.77
C ALA A 304 1.28 8.20 -12.78
N VAL A 305 0.89 7.73 -11.59
CA VAL A 305 0.42 8.60 -10.49
C VAL A 305 1.55 9.49 -9.97
N ALA A 306 2.74 8.94 -9.71
CA ALA A 306 3.87 9.67 -9.15
C ALA A 306 4.39 10.77 -10.09
N SER A 307 4.35 10.56 -11.41
CA SER A 307 4.75 11.54 -12.43
C SER A 307 3.71 12.62 -12.73
N GLY A 308 2.52 12.54 -12.13
CA GLY A 308 1.43 13.52 -12.34
C GLY A 308 0.73 13.41 -13.69
N SER A 309 1.07 12.42 -14.54
CA SER A 309 0.46 12.25 -15.86
C SER A 309 -1.04 11.93 -15.81
N GLU A 310 -1.54 11.39 -14.70
CA GLU A 310 -2.97 11.12 -14.48
C GLU A 310 -3.75 12.31 -13.90
N LEU A 311 -3.08 13.20 -13.15
CA LEU A 311 -3.75 14.38 -12.59
C LEU A 311 -4.22 15.36 -13.67
N ALA A 312 -3.56 15.38 -14.82
CA ALA A 312 -3.98 16.17 -15.97
C ALA A 312 -5.28 15.66 -16.59
N SER A 313 -5.50 14.34 -16.61
CA SER A 313 -6.72 13.74 -17.22
C SER A 313 -7.96 13.81 -16.30
N LEU A 314 -7.79 13.92 -14.99
CA LEU A 314 -8.91 14.08 -14.04
C LEU A 314 -9.44 15.51 -13.97
N ASN A 315 -8.63 16.50 -14.37
CA ASN A 315 -9.06 17.91 -14.44
C ASN A 315 -9.78 18.28 -15.75
N ASP A 316 -9.73 17.41 -16.77
CA ASP A 316 -10.34 17.64 -18.09
C ASP A 316 -11.76 17.03 -18.25
N THR A 317 -12.35 16.44 -17.21
CA THR A 317 -13.73 15.98 -17.27
C THR A 317 -14.65 17.14 -16.86
N PRO A 318 -15.43 17.75 -17.78
CA PRO A 318 -16.41 18.76 -17.42
C PRO A 318 -17.47 18.13 -16.51
N ALA A 319 -17.76 18.78 -15.40
CA ALA A 319 -18.91 18.46 -14.57
C ALA A 319 -20.17 18.53 -15.44
N GLU A 320 -20.69 17.40 -15.88
CA GLU A 320 -22.03 17.32 -16.46
C GLU A 320 -23.04 17.61 -15.36
N VAL A 321 -23.63 18.77 -15.47
CA VAL A 321 -24.72 19.29 -14.68
C VAL A 321 -25.92 18.37 -14.90
N ALA A 322 -26.32 17.64 -13.85
CA ALA A 322 -27.63 17.03 -13.78
C ALA A 322 -28.64 18.12 -13.35
N ALA A 323 -29.51 18.49 -14.28
CA ALA A 323 -30.72 19.24 -14.01
C ALA A 323 -31.79 18.36 -13.37
#